data_45ab75fbf87376ccb9e84168207dc8cd
#
_entry.id   45ab75fbf87376ccb9e84168207dc8cd
#
_cell.length_a   1.000
_cell.length_b   1.000
_cell.length_c   1.000
_cell.angle_alpha   90.00
_cell.angle_beta   90.00
_cell.angle_gamma   90.00
#
_symmetry.space_group_name_H-M   'P 1'
#
loop_
_entity.id
_entity.type
_entity.pdbx_description
1 polymer ?
#
loop_
_entity_poly.entity_id
_entity_poly.type
_entity_poly.pdbx_seq_one_letter_code
_entity_poly.pdbx_strand_id
1 'polypeptide(L)'
;MEEKFLEALAAAWEKAVALGVRIRPVTDMAGVHRVLSGHRESDGFFQLADQGRLDLSMEALAVKKQFTMLFSDEEANNALERLLTAGYTFK
;
A
#
# COMPACT_ATOMS: atom_id res chain seq x y z
N MET A 1 -14.03 -8.90 4.64
CA MET A 1 -13.38 -7.58 4.42
C MET A 1 -11.88 -7.71 4.17
N GLU A 2 -11.17 -8.49 4.99
CA GLU A 2 -9.74 -8.73 4.77
C GLU A 2 -9.44 -9.38 3.43
N GLU A 3 -10.26 -10.33 3.02
CA GLU A 3 -10.11 -10.99 1.73
C GLU A 3 -10.18 -10.00 0.56
N LYS A 4 -11.09 -9.04 0.66
CA LYS A 4 -11.22 -8.01 -0.38
C LYS A 4 -9.99 -7.11 -0.44
N PHE A 5 -9.40 -6.80 0.71
CA PHE A 5 -8.16 -6.03 0.75
C PHE A 5 -7.02 -6.81 0.09
N LEU A 6 -6.88 -8.10 0.45
CA LEU A 6 -5.83 -8.93 -0.14
C LEU A 6 -6.02 -9.13 -1.64
N GLU A 7 -7.24 -9.25 -2.11
CA GLU A 7 -7.54 -9.31 -3.54
C GLU A 7 -7.15 -8.02 -4.24
N ALA A 8 -7.48 -6.87 -3.64
CA ALA A 8 -7.13 -5.58 -4.19
C ALA A 8 -5.60 -5.39 -4.22
N LEU A 9 -4.92 -5.86 -3.17
CA LEU A 9 -3.47 -5.81 -3.09
C LEU A 9 -2.82 -6.66 -4.18
N ALA A 10 -3.34 -7.87 -4.39
CA ALA A 10 -2.84 -8.76 -5.43
C ALA A 10 -3.05 -8.15 -6.82
N ALA A 11 -4.21 -7.55 -7.07
CA ALA A 11 -4.50 -6.90 -8.34
C ALA A 11 -3.56 -5.70 -8.57
N ALA A 12 -3.33 -4.90 -7.53
CA ALA A 12 -2.40 -3.77 -7.62
C ALA A 12 -0.97 -4.25 -7.88
N TRP A 13 -0.57 -5.35 -7.24
CA TRP A 13 0.75 -5.94 -7.44
C TRP A 13 0.94 -6.40 -8.89
N GLU A 14 -0.07 -7.06 -9.48
CA GLU A 14 -0.01 -7.49 -10.87
C GLU A 14 0.21 -6.30 -11.81
N LYS A 15 -0.49 -5.20 -11.57
CA LYS A 15 -0.32 -3.98 -12.37
C LYS A 15 1.08 -3.39 -12.19
N ALA A 16 1.60 -3.40 -10.98
CA ALA A 16 2.94 -2.90 -10.67
C ALA A 16 4.01 -3.73 -11.40
N VAL A 17 3.88 -5.05 -11.38
CA VAL A 17 4.79 -5.95 -12.08
C VAL A 17 4.76 -5.69 -13.58
N ALA A 18 3.58 -5.43 -14.14
CA ALA A 18 3.44 -5.10 -15.55
C ALA A 18 4.14 -3.79 -15.90
N LEU A 19 4.31 -2.88 -14.94
CA LEU A 19 5.06 -1.64 -15.10
C LEU A 19 6.57 -1.80 -14.87
N GLY A 20 7.02 -3.01 -14.56
CA GLY A 20 8.42 -3.28 -14.30
C GLY A 20 8.85 -3.07 -12.86
N VAL A 21 7.91 -2.84 -11.96
CA VAL A 21 8.22 -2.65 -10.53
C VAL A 21 8.42 -4.00 -9.86
N ARG A 22 9.51 -4.14 -9.11
CA ARG A 22 9.79 -5.36 -8.36
C ARG A 22 9.23 -5.24 -6.95
N ILE A 23 8.27 -6.10 -6.64
CA ILE A 23 7.60 -6.10 -5.34
C ILE A 23 7.52 -7.53 -4.84
N ARG A 24 7.86 -7.74 -3.56
CA ARG A 24 7.58 -9.01 -2.91
C ARG A 24 6.11 -9.03 -2.54
N PRO A 25 5.35 -10.02 -3.00
CA PRO A 25 3.93 -10.07 -2.67
C PRO A 25 3.73 -10.36 -1.18
N VAL A 26 2.80 -9.65 -0.57
CA VAL A 26 2.33 -9.91 0.78
C VAL A 26 0.96 -10.55 0.62
N THR A 27 0.80 -11.76 1.12
CA THR A 27 -0.38 -12.57 0.85
C THR A 27 -1.29 -12.77 2.06
N ASP A 28 -0.91 -12.25 3.23
CA ASP A 28 -1.73 -12.34 4.43
C ASP A 28 -1.77 -11.00 5.18
N MET A 29 -2.76 -10.86 6.06
CA MET A 29 -2.94 -9.62 6.81
C MET A 29 -1.85 -9.42 7.86
N ALA A 30 -1.27 -10.47 8.39
CA ALA A 30 -0.15 -10.34 9.33
C ALA A 30 1.03 -9.62 8.68
N GLY A 31 1.34 -9.98 7.43
CA GLY A 31 2.38 -9.31 6.67
C GLY A 31 2.05 -7.85 6.39
N VAL A 32 0.78 -7.58 6.04
CA VAL A 32 0.32 -6.21 5.80
C VAL A 32 0.47 -5.35 7.05
N HIS A 33 0.02 -5.84 8.20
CA HIS A 33 0.13 -5.11 9.46
C HIS A 33 1.60 -4.87 9.84
N ARG A 34 2.45 -5.85 9.58
CA ARG A 34 3.89 -5.72 9.87
C ARG A 34 4.51 -4.59 9.04
N VAL A 35 4.17 -4.51 7.77
CA VAL A 35 4.68 -3.45 6.88
C VAL A 35 4.17 -2.08 7.31
N LEU A 36 2.87 -1.97 7.56
CA LEU A 36 2.26 -0.67 7.89
C LEU A 36 2.63 -0.16 9.27
N SER A 37 2.88 -1.06 10.24
CA SER A 37 3.30 -0.66 11.58
C SER A 37 4.81 -0.45 11.68
N GLY A 38 5.56 -0.84 10.66
CA GLY A 38 7.02 -0.67 10.62
C GLY A 38 7.44 0.76 10.30
N HIS A 39 8.75 0.94 10.22
CA HIS A 39 9.35 2.27 9.95
C HIS A 39 9.71 2.47 8.48
N ARG A 40 9.46 1.49 7.63
CA ARG A 40 9.79 1.55 6.21
C ARG A 40 8.55 1.47 5.35
N GLU A 41 8.64 2.09 4.20
CA GLU A 41 7.61 2.00 3.16
C GLU A 41 7.50 0.55 2.66
N SER A 42 6.37 0.23 2.04
CA SER A 42 6.18 -1.08 1.45
C SER A 42 7.16 -1.31 0.30
N ASP A 43 7.39 -2.59 -0.01
CA ASP A 43 8.29 -2.96 -1.09
C ASP A 43 7.79 -2.36 -2.41
N GLY A 44 8.71 -1.79 -3.18
CA GLY A 44 8.37 -1.16 -4.45
C GLY A 44 7.76 0.24 -4.36
N PHE A 45 7.56 0.76 -3.15
CA PHE A 45 6.90 2.07 -2.95
C PHE A 45 7.58 3.19 -3.75
N PHE A 46 8.90 3.30 -3.65
CA PHE A 46 9.62 4.37 -4.35
C PHE A 46 9.64 4.19 -5.86
N GLN A 47 9.63 2.95 -6.33
CA GLN A 47 9.53 2.67 -7.77
C GLN A 47 8.17 3.10 -8.32
N LEU A 48 7.11 2.86 -7.54
CA LEU A 48 5.76 3.33 -7.91
C LEU A 48 5.68 4.85 -7.87
N ALA A 49 6.34 5.49 -6.91
CA ALA A 49 6.39 6.95 -6.84
C ALA A 49 7.07 7.53 -8.08
N ASP A 50 8.19 6.93 -8.50
CA ASP A 50 8.91 7.38 -9.69
C ASP A 50 8.07 7.29 -10.95
N GLN A 51 7.16 6.33 -11.01
CA GLN A 51 6.28 6.15 -12.17
C GLN A 51 4.96 6.90 -12.05
N GLY A 52 4.75 7.62 -10.95
CA GLY A 52 3.49 8.32 -10.71
C GLY A 52 2.33 7.37 -10.43
N ARG A 53 2.61 6.18 -9.93
CA ARG A 53 1.62 5.13 -9.70
C ARG A 53 1.57 4.68 -8.24
N LEU A 54 1.67 5.63 -7.31
CA LEU A 54 1.52 5.33 -5.88
C LEU A 54 0.13 4.78 -5.52
N ASP A 55 -0.85 4.96 -6.40
CA ASP A 55 -2.17 4.38 -6.24
C ASP A 55 -2.13 2.84 -6.17
N LEU A 56 -1.05 2.22 -6.63
CA LEU A 56 -0.85 0.78 -6.58
C LEU A 56 -0.12 0.31 -5.32
N SER A 57 0.30 1.23 -4.45
CA SER A 57 1.03 0.87 -3.24
C SER A 57 0.10 0.31 -2.17
N MET A 58 0.66 -0.50 -1.26
CA MET A 58 -0.07 -1.01 -0.09
C MET A 58 -0.62 0.15 0.73
N GLU A 59 0.17 1.20 0.91
CA GLU A 59 -0.22 2.39 1.66
C GLU A 59 -1.47 3.05 1.06
N ALA A 60 -1.53 3.20 -0.26
CA ALA A 60 -2.68 3.82 -0.91
C ALA A 60 -3.94 2.99 -0.74
N LEU A 61 -3.82 1.66 -0.76
CA LEU A 61 -4.96 0.78 -0.51
C LEU A 61 -5.43 0.87 0.94
N ALA A 62 -4.49 0.93 1.88
CA ALA A 62 -4.80 0.94 3.31
C ALA A 62 -5.57 2.19 3.73
N VAL A 63 -5.36 3.32 3.06
CA VAL A 63 -6.04 4.58 3.41
C VAL A 63 -7.37 4.77 2.67
N LYS A 64 -7.76 3.83 1.83
CA LYS A 64 -9.07 3.88 1.19
C LYS A 64 -10.16 3.70 2.24
N LYS A 65 -11.20 4.50 2.12
CA LYS A 65 -12.31 4.53 3.08
C LYS A 65 -12.88 3.14 3.36
N GLN A 66 -13.00 2.31 2.35
CA GLN A 66 -13.57 0.97 2.49
C GLN A 66 -12.71 0.01 3.29
N PHE A 67 -11.41 0.32 3.47
CA PHE A 67 -10.47 -0.56 4.15
C PHE A 67 -9.96 -0.01 5.48
N THR A 68 -10.32 1.23 5.85
CA THR A 68 -9.76 1.86 7.05
C THR A 68 -10.10 1.11 8.34
N MET A 69 -11.20 0.37 8.37
CA MET A 69 -11.60 -0.42 9.55
C MET A 69 -10.67 -1.59 9.82
N LEU A 70 -9.86 -1.99 8.85
CA LEU A 70 -8.93 -3.10 8.99
C LEU A 70 -7.64 -2.72 9.70
N PHE A 71 -7.39 -1.43 9.87
CA PHE A 71 -6.12 -0.91 10.33
C PHE A 71 -6.28 -0.04 11.57
N SER A 72 -5.23 -0.05 12.41
CA SER A 72 -5.18 0.85 13.56
C SER A 72 -4.92 2.28 13.09
N ASP A 73 -5.17 3.25 13.97
CA ASP A 73 -4.88 4.66 13.66
C ASP A 73 -3.40 4.85 13.35
N GLU A 74 -2.52 4.16 14.08
CA GLU A 74 -1.08 4.21 13.83
C GLU A 74 -0.73 3.73 12.43
N GLU A 75 -1.29 2.59 12.03
CA GLU A 75 -1.05 2.02 10.69
C GLU A 75 -1.56 2.94 9.59
N ALA A 76 -2.75 3.46 9.76
CA ALA A 76 -3.35 4.39 8.80
C ALA A 76 -2.55 5.69 8.71
N ASN A 77 -2.12 6.23 9.85
CA ASN A 77 -1.31 7.45 9.88
C ASN A 77 0.06 7.24 9.24
N ASN A 78 0.69 6.08 9.48
CA ASN A 78 1.96 5.76 8.85
C ASN A 78 1.82 5.70 7.32
N ALA A 79 0.77 5.05 6.83
CA ALA A 79 0.52 4.95 5.40
C ALA A 79 0.27 6.34 4.79
N LEU A 80 -0.54 7.14 5.45
CA LEU A 80 -0.86 8.49 5.00
C LEU A 80 0.40 9.38 4.95
N GLU A 81 1.21 9.32 5.99
CA GLU A 81 2.45 10.09 6.07
C GLU A 81 3.42 9.72 4.95
N ARG A 82 3.57 8.42 4.68
CA ARG A 82 4.43 7.94 3.60
C ARG A 82 3.96 8.48 2.25
N LEU A 83 2.65 8.45 2.01
CA LEU A 83 2.07 8.94 0.77
C LEU A 83 2.27 10.45 0.61
N LEU A 84 2.02 11.21 1.66
CA LEU A 84 2.15 12.66 1.63
C LEU A 84 3.62 13.07 1.42
N THR A 85 4.55 12.39 2.08
CA THR A 85 5.98 12.64 1.94
C THR A 85 6.43 12.39 0.50
N ALA A 86 5.85 11.40 -0.17
CA ALA A 86 6.19 11.07 -1.55
C ALA A 86 5.44 11.94 -2.58
N GLY A 87 4.60 12.86 -2.12
CA GLY A 87 3.89 13.77 -3.02
C GLY A 87 2.61 13.20 -3.60
N TYR A 88 2.07 12.15 -3.02
CA TYR A 88 0.81 11.57 -3.49
C TYR A 88 -0.35 12.54 -3.30
N THR A 89 -1.17 12.68 -4.34
CA THR A 89 -2.33 13.57 -4.31
C THR A 89 -3.61 12.75 -4.16
N PHE A 90 -4.36 13.03 -3.12
CA PHE A 90 -5.66 12.40 -2.90
C PHE A 90 -6.74 13.13 -3.69
N LYS A 91 -7.62 12.37 -4.28
CA LYS A 91 -8.77 12.92 -5.00
C LYS A 91 -10.06 12.67 -4.24
#